data_d3cbeffe0302c3343dc6ab1e632b33cf
#
_entry.id   d3cbeffe0302c3343dc6ab1e632b33cf
#
_cell.length_a   1.000
_cell.length_b   1.000
_cell.length_c   1.000
_cell.angle_alpha   90.00
_cell.angle_beta   90.00
_cell.angle_gamma   90.00
#
_symmetry.space_group_name_H-M   'P 1'
#
loop_
_entity.id
_entity.type
_entity.pdbx_description
1 polymer ?
#
loop_
_entity_poly.entity_id
_entity_poly.type
_entity_poly.pdbx_seq_one_letter_code
_entity_poly.pdbx_strand_id
1 'polypeptide(L)'
;MVGFEKHGLMPLFRVFSENALDAIHSASLEVLEKTGIRIHHGESILKMLKENGCIVDFGKGVVKFPSYIVEEAVKKTAKTFIMYGRNLKYDFKLDGRHVYFTTDTETTSTVDLSTGEWRPSTLDDLEKLTRVTDALESYAAGGHLTTALDKPNNVRCLYDYAAALNNTEKPCGWSVYPPELAIQLTDYQLEIATAAVGSEKKLKERPIIGGVFCTESPLQLDGRFVETSLKLAKLGFGCDVESMPLAGATAL
;
A
#
# COMPACT_ATOMS: atom_id res chain seq x y z
N MET A 1 7.32 -17.85 17.80
CA MET A 1 8.65 -17.53 17.20
C MET A 1 9.09 -18.53 16.12
N VAL A 2 8.19 -19.15 15.36
CA VAL A 2 8.54 -20.16 14.34
C VAL A 2 8.59 -19.59 12.92
N GLY A 3 8.07 -18.39 12.68
CA GLY A 3 7.99 -17.80 11.33
C GLY A 3 9.22 -17.03 10.86
N PHE A 4 10.05 -16.55 11.77
CA PHE A 4 11.17 -15.65 11.43
C PHE A 4 12.43 -16.38 10.91
N GLU A 5 12.58 -17.67 11.16
CA GLU A 5 13.78 -18.42 10.73
C GLU A 5 13.73 -18.89 9.26
N LYS A 6 12.55 -18.92 8.63
CA LYS A 6 12.40 -19.39 7.24
C LYS A 6 12.82 -18.36 6.20
N HIS A 7 12.82 -17.08 6.56
CA HIS A 7 13.21 -15.97 5.70
C HIS A 7 14.59 -15.46 6.16
N GLY A 8 15.64 -15.99 5.57
CA GLY A 8 17.03 -15.70 5.98
C GLY A 8 17.40 -14.23 5.77
N LEU A 9 18.44 -13.80 6.48
CA LEU A 9 19.11 -12.54 6.20
C LEU A 9 19.72 -12.61 4.80
N MET A 10 19.27 -11.73 3.91
CA MET A 10 19.86 -11.59 2.59
C MET A 10 21.08 -10.66 2.67
N PRO A 11 22.19 -10.98 1.97
CA PRO A 11 23.28 -10.03 1.83
C PRO A 11 22.75 -8.79 1.12
N LEU A 12 23.09 -7.61 1.64
CA LEU A 12 22.72 -6.34 1.01
C LEU A 12 23.41 -6.25 -0.37
N PHE A 13 22.63 -6.36 -1.43
CA PHE A 13 23.12 -6.15 -2.77
C PHE A 13 23.12 -4.65 -3.06
N ARG A 14 24.33 -4.06 -3.21
CA ARG A 14 24.49 -2.64 -3.49
C ARG A 14 24.90 -2.46 -4.96
N VAL A 15 24.06 -1.80 -5.72
CA VAL A 15 24.32 -1.43 -7.12
C VAL A 15 25.05 -0.08 -7.21
N PHE A 16 24.65 0.86 -6.35
CA PHE A 16 25.20 2.22 -6.35
C PHE A 16 26.18 2.44 -5.20
N SER A 17 27.19 3.30 -5.45
CA SER A 17 28.04 3.82 -4.39
C SER A 17 27.28 4.77 -3.47
N GLU A 18 27.77 5.01 -2.25
CA GLU A 18 27.17 6.01 -1.34
C GLU A 18 27.09 7.38 -1.99
N ASN A 19 28.14 7.82 -2.69
CA ASN A 19 28.13 9.12 -3.41
C ASN A 19 27.04 9.18 -4.50
N ALA A 20 26.76 8.06 -5.18
CA ALA A 20 25.68 8.00 -6.17
C ALA A 20 24.31 8.07 -5.50
N LEU A 21 24.13 7.42 -4.36
CA LEU A 21 22.90 7.50 -3.56
C LEU A 21 22.68 8.93 -3.04
N ASP A 22 23.71 9.59 -2.52
CA ASP A 22 23.65 10.98 -2.07
C ASP A 22 23.30 11.94 -3.21
N ALA A 23 23.85 11.71 -4.40
CA ALA A 23 23.54 12.52 -5.58
C ALA A 23 22.08 12.35 -6.01
N ILE A 24 21.55 11.11 -6.03
CA ILE A 24 20.14 10.81 -6.34
C ILE A 24 19.22 11.45 -5.30
N HIS A 25 19.55 11.33 -4.02
CA HIS A 25 18.78 11.94 -2.94
C HIS A 25 18.73 13.47 -3.06
N SER A 26 19.90 14.09 -3.26
CA SER A 26 19.99 15.55 -3.44
C SER A 26 19.20 16.04 -4.65
N ALA A 27 19.26 15.34 -5.78
CA ALA A 27 18.46 15.65 -6.96
C ALA A 27 16.95 15.48 -6.70
N SER A 28 16.54 14.48 -5.94
CA SER A 28 15.14 14.29 -5.55
C SER A 28 14.63 15.44 -4.69
N LEU A 29 15.42 15.90 -3.71
CA LEU A 29 15.10 17.07 -2.90
C LEU A 29 14.99 18.33 -3.76
N GLU A 30 15.91 18.52 -4.72
CA GLU A 30 15.87 19.66 -5.64
C GLU A 30 14.60 19.67 -6.51
N VAL A 31 14.17 18.52 -7.01
CA VAL A 31 12.91 18.39 -7.76
C VAL A 31 11.72 18.75 -6.89
N LEU A 32 11.65 18.22 -5.66
CA LEU A 32 10.56 18.51 -4.73
C LEU A 32 10.50 19.99 -4.34
N GLU A 33 11.66 20.65 -4.20
CA GLU A 33 11.75 22.06 -3.79
C GLU A 33 11.55 23.05 -4.95
N LYS A 34 12.11 22.79 -6.12
CA LYS A 34 12.05 23.71 -7.26
C LYS A 34 10.85 23.48 -8.15
N THR A 35 10.54 22.23 -8.47
CA THR A 35 9.41 21.84 -9.32
C THR A 35 8.16 21.60 -8.49
N GLY A 36 8.27 20.78 -7.45
CA GLY A 36 7.17 20.34 -6.60
C GLY A 36 6.37 19.21 -7.22
N ILE A 37 5.29 18.86 -6.56
CA ILE A 37 4.32 17.87 -7.04
C ILE A 37 2.92 18.48 -7.13
N ARG A 38 2.10 17.98 -8.02
CA ARG A 38 0.70 18.36 -8.14
C ARG A 38 -0.15 17.42 -7.29
N ILE A 39 -1.01 18.01 -6.44
CA ILE A 39 -2.02 17.27 -5.68
C ILE A 39 -3.39 17.69 -6.21
N HIS A 40 -4.07 16.77 -6.86
CA HIS A 40 -5.44 16.98 -7.32
C HIS A 40 -6.45 16.37 -6.33
N HIS A 41 -7.68 16.84 -6.32
CA HIS A 41 -8.75 16.38 -5.41
C HIS A 41 -8.39 16.41 -3.90
N GLY A 42 -7.53 17.34 -3.46
CA GLY A 42 -7.00 17.34 -2.08
C GLY A 42 -6.91 18.74 -1.48
N GLU A 43 -7.98 19.54 -1.48
CA GLU A 43 -7.94 20.90 -0.93
C GLU A 43 -7.55 20.93 0.56
N SER A 44 -8.04 19.99 1.36
CA SER A 44 -7.68 19.81 2.77
C SER A 44 -6.19 19.50 2.94
N ILE A 45 -5.64 18.66 2.05
CA ILE A 45 -4.21 18.30 2.05
C ILE A 45 -3.36 19.51 1.68
N LEU A 46 -3.75 20.30 0.69
CA LEU A 46 -3.05 21.52 0.32
C LEU A 46 -3.00 22.51 1.48
N LYS A 47 -4.11 22.70 2.20
CA LYS A 47 -4.16 23.55 3.40
C LYS A 47 -3.21 23.04 4.50
N MET A 48 -3.31 21.74 4.81
CA MET A 48 -2.44 21.11 5.80
C MET A 48 -0.95 21.27 5.47
N LEU A 49 -0.57 21.04 4.21
CA LEU A 49 0.82 21.19 3.78
C LEU A 49 1.30 22.65 3.87
N LYS A 50 0.43 23.61 3.53
CA LYS A 50 0.71 25.03 3.70
C LYS A 50 0.95 25.40 5.16
N GLU A 51 0.13 24.93 6.06
CA GLU A 51 0.24 25.15 7.51
C GLU A 51 1.51 24.53 8.10
N ASN A 52 2.02 23.46 7.47
CA ASN A 52 3.26 22.78 7.86
C ASN A 52 4.50 23.25 7.09
N GLY A 53 4.46 24.43 6.48
CA GLY A 53 5.63 25.11 5.94
C GLY A 53 5.93 24.83 4.47
N CYS A 54 5.11 24.06 3.76
CA CYS A 54 5.25 23.88 2.32
C CYS A 54 4.79 25.12 1.55
N ILE A 55 5.36 25.33 0.36
CA ILE A 55 4.96 26.40 -0.55
C ILE A 55 3.86 25.87 -1.48
N VAL A 56 2.64 26.42 -1.37
CA VAL A 56 1.46 25.90 -2.07
C VAL A 56 0.91 26.94 -3.04
N ASP A 57 0.77 26.55 -4.30
CA ASP A 57 -0.02 27.22 -5.32
C ASP A 57 -1.41 26.55 -5.40
N PHE A 58 -2.39 27.13 -4.71
CA PHE A 58 -3.75 26.60 -4.68
C PHE A 58 -4.43 26.61 -6.04
N GLY A 59 -4.08 27.56 -6.93
CA GLY A 59 -4.68 27.67 -8.26
C GLY A 59 -4.28 26.52 -9.19
N LYS A 60 -3.04 26.03 -9.02
CA LYS A 60 -2.50 24.92 -9.82
C LYS A 60 -2.50 23.59 -9.07
N GLY A 61 -2.80 23.60 -7.77
CA GLY A 61 -2.66 22.41 -6.90
C GLY A 61 -1.22 21.95 -6.74
N VAL A 62 -0.23 22.82 -6.92
CA VAL A 62 1.20 22.47 -6.85
C VAL A 62 1.76 22.78 -5.48
N VAL A 63 2.47 21.82 -4.92
CA VAL A 63 3.16 21.93 -3.63
C VAL A 63 4.66 21.76 -3.83
N LYS A 64 5.43 22.71 -3.34
CA LYS A 64 6.87 22.64 -3.26
C LYS A 64 7.27 22.38 -1.81
N PHE A 65 8.16 21.42 -1.63
CA PHE A 65 8.58 20.96 -0.32
C PHE A 65 10.00 21.45 -0.04
N PRO A 66 10.20 22.37 0.93
CA PRO A 66 11.53 22.70 1.39
C PRO A 66 12.29 21.45 1.83
N SER A 67 13.56 21.34 1.44
CA SER A 67 14.35 20.12 1.66
C SER A 67 14.38 19.69 3.12
N TYR A 68 14.44 20.65 4.07
CA TYR A 68 14.45 20.34 5.51
C TYR A 68 13.17 19.65 5.99
N ILE A 69 11.99 19.98 5.41
CA ILE A 69 10.70 19.32 5.75
C ILE A 69 10.74 17.87 5.34
N VAL A 70 11.25 17.59 4.13
CA VAL A 70 11.37 16.21 3.62
C VAL A 70 12.32 15.41 4.50
N GLU A 71 13.48 15.96 4.82
CA GLU A 71 14.48 15.33 5.67
C GLU A 71 13.95 15.03 7.08
N GLU A 72 13.21 15.96 7.69
CA GLU A 72 12.57 15.72 8.98
C GLU A 72 11.51 14.63 8.91
N ALA A 73 10.69 14.61 7.86
CA ALA A 73 9.68 13.57 7.67
C ALA A 73 10.33 12.19 7.54
N VAL A 74 11.39 12.06 6.72
CA VAL A 74 12.14 10.80 6.56
C VAL A 74 12.78 10.35 7.88
N LYS A 75 13.31 11.29 8.69
CA LYS A 75 13.88 10.97 10.01
C LYS A 75 12.83 10.45 11.00
N LYS A 76 11.61 10.99 10.94
CA LYS A 76 10.49 10.61 11.81
C LYS A 76 9.82 9.30 11.41
N THR A 77 9.99 8.87 10.16
CA THR A 77 9.40 7.61 9.67
C THR A 77 9.97 6.40 10.42
N ALA A 78 9.09 5.48 10.81
CA ALA A 78 9.49 4.25 11.47
C ALA A 78 10.45 3.44 10.60
N LYS A 79 11.57 3.03 11.18
CA LYS A 79 12.58 2.21 10.46
C LYS A 79 12.23 0.73 10.44
N THR A 80 11.37 0.33 11.33
CA THR A 80 10.91 -1.06 11.45
C THR A 80 9.46 -1.08 11.89
N PHE A 81 8.69 -2.02 11.38
CA PHE A 81 7.33 -2.27 11.86
C PHE A 81 6.95 -3.74 11.71
N ILE A 82 5.85 -4.13 12.32
CA ILE A 82 5.35 -5.50 12.27
C ILE A 82 4.14 -5.54 11.35
N MET A 83 4.16 -6.45 10.40
CA MET A 83 2.98 -6.85 9.64
C MET A 83 2.25 -7.92 10.44
N TYR A 84 1.01 -7.63 10.80
CA TYR A 84 0.22 -8.52 11.65
C TYR A 84 -0.70 -9.41 10.81
N GLY A 85 -0.60 -10.71 11.03
CA GLY A 85 -1.62 -11.65 10.61
C GLY A 85 -2.79 -11.71 11.60
N ARG A 86 -3.92 -12.28 11.21
CA ARG A 86 -4.99 -12.62 12.17
C ARG A 86 -4.52 -13.67 13.19
N ASN A 87 -3.61 -14.54 12.79
CA ASN A 87 -2.95 -15.48 13.66
C ASN A 87 -1.51 -15.03 13.90
N LEU A 88 -1.10 -15.00 15.19
CA LEU A 88 0.23 -14.58 15.66
C LEU A 88 1.40 -15.29 14.94
N LYS A 89 1.20 -16.53 14.51
CA LYS A 89 2.25 -17.30 13.81
C LYS A 89 2.66 -16.70 12.46
N TYR A 90 1.82 -15.82 11.89
CA TYR A 90 2.07 -15.18 10.61
C TYR A 90 2.56 -13.74 10.74
N ASP A 91 2.81 -13.25 11.96
CA ASP A 91 3.42 -11.95 12.15
C ASP A 91 4.85 -11.97 11.61
N PHE A 92 5.23 -10.92 10.92
CA PHE A 92 6.61 -10.74 10.51
C PHE A 92 7.05 -9.28 10.62
N LYS A 93 8.36 -9.09 10.78
CA LYS A 93 8.96 -7.78 10.97
C LYS A 93 9.61 -7.28 9.69
N LEU A 94 9.17 -6.13 9.21
CA LEU A 94 9.88 -5.38 8.17
C LEU A 94 10.96 -4.52 8.84
N ASP A 95 12.22 -4.83 8.61
CA ASP A 95 13.37 -4.21 9.28
C ASP A 95 14.51 -3.84 8.31
N GLY A 96 14.26 -3.95 7.01
CA GLY A 96 15.24 -3.66 5.97
C GLY A 96 16.36 -4.71 5.82
N ARG A 97 16.26 -5.84 6.53
CA ARG A 97 17.25 -6.93 6.48
C ARG A 97 16.66 -8.27 6.04
N HIS A 98 15.41 -8.52 6.40
CA HIS A 98 14.72 -9.73 6.00
C HIS A 98 13.98 -9.49 4.69
N VAL A 99 13.94 -10.50 3.83
CA VAL A 99 13.17 -10.50 2.59
C VAL A 99 12.01 -11.47 2.76
N TYR A 100 10.81 -10.98 2.47
CA TYR A 100 9.58 -11.75 2.53
C TYR A 100 8.94 -11.79 1.15
N PHE A 101 8.38 -12.92 0.78
CA PHE A 101 7.65 -13.05 -0.45
C PHE A 101 6.17 -12.80 -0.21
N THR A 102 5.58 -12.04 -1.09
CA THR A 102 4.14 -11.80 -1.16
C THR A 102 3.65 -12.06 -2.57
N THR A 103 2.34 -12.13 -2.73
CA THR A 103 1.74 -12.19 -4.06
C THR A 103 1.72 -10.80 -4.70
N ASP A 104 1.59 -10.76 -6.01
CA ASP A 104 1.13 -9.56 -6.70
C ASP A 104 -0.31 -9.23 -6.30
N THR A 105 -0.79 -8.05 -6.63
CA THR A 105 -2.10 -7.56 -6.20
C THR A 105 -2.95 -7.08 -7.37
N GLU A 106 -4.27 -7.24 -7.23
CA GLU A 106 -5.29 -6.61 -8.08
C GLU A 106 -5.21 -6.92 -9.58
N THR A 107 -4.72 -8.09 -9.96
CA THR A 107 -4.78 -8.49 -11.35
C THR A 107 -6.24 -8.58 -11.81
N THR A 108 -6.50 -8.15 -13.04
CA THR A 108 -7.86 -8.08 -13.60
C THR A 108 -8.23 -9.30 -14.44
N SER A 109 -7.29 -10.22 -14.61
CA SER A 109 -7.50 -11.44 -15.41
C SER A 109 -6.79 -12.64 -14.83
N THR A 110 -7.28 -13.82 -15.15
CA THR A 110 -6.69 -15.09 -14.79
C THR A 110 -6.67 -16.02 -16.00
N VAL A 111 -5.82 -17.04 -15.94
CA VAL A 111 -5.81 -18.12 -16.93
C VAL A 111 -6.70 -19.26 -16.42
N ASP A 112 -7.69 -19.65 -17.19
CA ASP A 112 -8.48 -20.83 -16.90
C ASP A 112 -7.62 -22.09 -17.10
N LEU A 113 -7.44 -22.86 -16.03
CA LEU A 113 -6.54 -24.02 -16.03
C LEU A 113 -7.04 -25.15 -16.94
N SER A 114 -8.33 -25.21 -17.23
CA SER A 114 -8.93 -26.28 -18.04
C SER A 114 -8.82 -25.98 -19.54
N THR A 115 -8.92 -24.71 -19.92
CA THR A 115 -8.90 -24.26 -21.33
C THR A 115 -7.59 -23.62 -21.75
N GLY A 116 -6.81 -23.08 -20.79
CA GLY A 116 -5.63 -22.27 -21.06
C GLY A 116 -5.95 -20.84 -21.52
N GLU A 117 -7.20 -20.43 -21.53
CA GLU A 117 -7.64 -19.14 -22.01
C GLU A 117 -7.54 -18.05 -20.93
N TRP A 118 -7.17 -16.86 -21.33
CA TRP A 118 -7.26 -15.67 -20.49
C TRP A 118 -8.69 -15.20 -20.41
N ARG A 119 -9.15 -14.96 -19.19
CA ARG A 119 -10.48 -14.43 -18.93
C ARG A 119 -10.48 -13.43 -17.78
N PRO A 120 -11.50 -12.55 -17.68
CA PRO A 120 -11.68 -11.70 -16.50
C PRO A 120 -11.74 -12.55 -15.22
N SER A 121 -11.11 -12.04 -14.16
CA SER A 121 -11.11 -12.69 -12.86
C SER A 121 -12.45 -12.49 -12.12
N THR A 122 -12.79 -13.44 -11.27
CA THR A 122 -14.01 -13.48 -10.48
C THR A 122 -13.70 -13.58 -8.98
N LEU A 123 -14.71 -13.40 -8.13
CA LEU A 123 -14.59 -13.60 -6.69
C LEU A 123 -14.14 -15.02 -6.33
N ASP A 124 -14.67 -16.03 -7.04
CA ASP A 124 -14.26 -17.42 -6.84
C ASP A 124 -12.78 -17.67 -7.15
N ASP A 125 -12.26 -17.01 -8.19
CA ASP A 125 -10.82 -17.05 -8.49
C ASP A 125 -10.00 -16.45 -7.34
N LEU A 126 -10.40 -15.30 -6.83
CA LEU A 126 -9.72 -14.65 -5.70
C LEU A 126 -9.70 -15.56 -4.47
N GLU A 127 -10.84 -16.15 -4.11
CA GLU A 127 -10.93 -17.08 -2.98
C GLU A 127 -10.02 -18.31 -3.15
N LYS A 128 -10.01 -18.91 -4.34
CA LYS A 128 -9.16 -20.07 -4.64
C LYS A 128 -7.68 -19.72 -4.57
N LEU A 129 -7.28 -18.62 -5.19
CA LEU A 129 -5.90 -18.16 -5.19
C LEU A 129 -5.44 -17.79 -3.78
N THR A 130 -6.29 -17.15 -2.98
CA THR A 130 -6.00 -16.83 -1.58
C THR A 130 -5.75 -18.10 -0.76
N ARG A 131 -6.58 -19.15 -0.92
CA ARG A 131 -6.37 -20.44 -0.24
C ARG A 131 -5.06 -21.11 -0.65
N VAL A 132 -4.69 -21.06 -1.92
CA VAL A 132 -3.40 -21.57 -2.39
C VAL A 132 -2.25 -20.83 -1.73
N THR A 133 -2.30 -19.49 -1.69
CA THR A 133 -1.28 -18.66 -1.06
C THR A 133 -1.19 -18.90 0.45
N ASP A 134 -2.34 -19.09 1.12
CA ASP A 134 -2.38 -19.40 2.55
C ASP A 134 -1.68 -20.73 2.85
N ALA A 135 -1.89 -21.74 2.01
CA ALA A 135 -1.27 -23.06 2.16
C ALA A 135 0.25 -23.08 1.88
N LEU A 136 0.77 -22.13 1.11
CA LEU A 136 2.18 -22.06 0.75
C LEU A 136 3.00 -21.33 1.83
N GLU A 137 3.86 -22.07 2.53
CA GLU A 137 4.70 -21.52 3.60
C GLU A 137 5.71 -20.46 3.13
N SER A 138 6.05 -20.45 1.84
CA SER A 138 6.98 -19.47 1.24
C SER A 138 6.41 -18.05 1.15
N TYR A 139 5.10 -17.89 1.18
CA TYR A 139 4.46 -16.57 1.19
C TYR A 139 4.19 -16.10 2.62
N ALA A 140 4.74 -14.95 2.96
CA ALA A 140 4.54 -14.33 4.28
C ALA A 140 3.24 -13.52 4.36
N ALA A 141 2.81 -12.95 3.24
CA ALA A 141 1.58 -12.18 3.10
C ALA A 141 0.90 -12.51 1.77
N GLY A 142 -0.35 -12.14 1.61
CA GLY A 142 -1.11 -12.37 0.39
C GLY A 142 -2.59 -12.07 0.59
N GLY A 143 -3.42 -12.55 -0.33
CA GLY A 143 -4.88 -12.49 -0.18
C GLY A 143 -5.61 -11.52 -1.10
N HIS A 144 -4.93 -10.65 -1.82
CA HIS A 144 -5.56 -9.71 -2.76
C HIS A 144 -4.98 -9.85 -4.17
N LEU A 145 -4.78 -11.10 -4.60
CA LEU A 145 -4.08 -11.42 -5.85
C LEU A 145 -4.80 -10.94 -7.09
N THR A 146 -6.12 -10.97 -7.08
CA THR A 146 -6.94 -10.61 -8.23
C THR A 146 -8.19 -9.89 -7.78
N THR A 147 -8.81 -9.18 -8.70
CA THR A 147 -10.01 -8.38 -8.42
C THR A 147 -11.25 -9.07 -8.96
N ALA A 148 -12.35 -9.06 -8.21
CA ALA A 148 -13.62 -9.72 -8.57
C ALA A 148 -14.40 -8.89 -9.59
N LEU A 149 -14.10 -9.03 -10.89
CA LEU A 149 -14.77 -8.27 -11.95
C LEU A 149 -16.25 -8.63 -12.15
N ASP A 150 -16.71 -9.72 -11.52
CA ASP A 150 -18.12 -10.11 -11.44
C ASP A 150 -18.90 -9.36 -10.35
N LYS A 151 -18.26 -8.46 -9.60
CA LYS A 151 -18.91 -7.63 -8.56
C LYS A 151 -19.06 -6.17 -9.00
N PRO A 152 -20.05 -5.43 -8.45
CA PRO A 152 -20.25 -4.02 -8.79
C PRO A 152 -19.02 -3.18 -8.49
N ASN A 153 -18.61 -2.35 -9.45
CA ASN A 153 -17.34 -1.60 -9.39
C ASN A 153 -17.23 -0.69 -8.16
N ASN A 154 -18.32 -0.09 -7.73
CA ASN A 154 -18.35 0.88 -6.62
C ASN A 154 -18.17 0.26 -5.22
N VAL A 155 -18.25 -1.06 -5.09
CA VAL A 155 -18.11 -1.79 -3.82
C VAL A 155 -17.22 -3.04 -3.96
N ARG A 156 -16.66 -3.27 -5.13
CA ARG A 156 -15.85 -4.45 -5.44
C ARG A 156 -14.75 -4.70 -4.43
N CYS A 157 -14.00 -3.66 -4.06
CA CYS A 157 -12.91 -3.78 -3.10
C CYS A 157 -13.35 -4.30 -1.71
N LEU A 158 -14.63 -4.11 -1.34
CA LEU A 158 -15.17 -4.68 -0.10
C LEU A 158 -15.37 -6.20 -0.21
N TYR A 159 -15.84 -6.67 -1.38
CA TYR A 159 -15.93 -8.12 -1.65
C TYR A 159 -14.54 -8.76 -1.69
N ASP A 160 -13.60 -8.12 -2.38
CA ASP A 160 -12.23 -8.60 -2.49
C ASP A 160 -11.58 -8.71 -1.11
N TYR A 161 -11.73 -7.68 -0.28
CA TYR A 161 -11.17 -7.66 1.06
C TYR A 161 -11.82 -8.69 2.00
N ALA A 162 -13.14 -8.80 1.97
CA ALA A 162 -13.86 -9.80 2.77
C ALA A 162 -13.48 -11.24 2.35
N ALA A 163 -13.35 -11.49 1.04
CA ALA A 163 -12.93 -12.78 0.52
C ALA A 163 -11.49 -13.12 0.96
N ALA A 164 -10.58 -12.16 0.89
CA ALA A 164 -9.21 -12.34 1.37
C ALA A 164 -9.21 -12.72 2.87
N LEU A 165 -9.84 -11.93 3.72
CA LEU A 165 -9.91 -12.22 5.16
C LEU A 165 -10.58 -13.55 5.50
N ASN A 166 -11.54 -14.01 4.71
CA ASN A 166 -12.20 -15.29 4.95
C ASN A 166 -11.32 -16.50 4.56
N ASN A 167 -10.33 -16.31 3.69
CA ASN A 167 -9.54 -17.40 3.11
C ASN A 167 -8.07 -17.42 3.53
N THR A 168 -7.58 -16.45 4.31
CA THR A 168 -6.23 -16.46 4.89
C THR A 168 -6.19 -15.84 6.28
N GLU A 169 -5.26 -16.29 7.12
CA GLU A 169 -4.91 -15.67 8.39
C GLU A 169 -3.62 -14.84 8.29
N LYS A 170 -2.98 -14.84 7.12
CA LYS A 170 -1.77 -14.05 6.85
C LYS A 170 -2.12 -12.56 6.70
N PRO A 171 -1.14 -11.64 6.83
CA PRO A 171 -1.32 -10.24 6.49
C PRO A 171 -1.86 -10.09 5.06
N CYS A 172 -2.87 -9.24 4.90
CA CYS A 172 -3.49 -8.95 3.61
C CYS A 172 -3.18 -7.52 3.18
N GLY A 173 -2.87 -7.33 1.91
CA GLY A 173 -2.86 -6.01 1.29
C GLY A 173 -4.26 -5.39 1.22
N TRP A 174 -4.31 -4.10 0.99
CA TRP A 174 -5.56 -3.37 0.89
C TRP A 174 -5.47 -2.24 -0.13
N SER A 175 -6.49 -2.17 -0.97
CA SER A 175 -6.76 -1.05 -1.88
C SER A 175 -8.20 -0.59 -1.77
N VAL A 176 -8.45 0.65 -2.15
CA VAL A 176 -9.79 1.25 -2.20
C VAL A 176 -10.04 1.86 -3.56
N TYR A 177 -11.01 1.32 -4.25
CA TYR A 177 -11.47 1.79 -5.55
C TYR A 177 -13.00 1.77 -5.62
N PRO A 178 -13.64 2.74 -6.29
CA PRO A 178 -13.01 3.85 -7.01
C PRO A 178 -12.57 5.01 -6.09
N PRO A 179 -11.64 5.85 -6.54
CA PRO A 179 -11.08 6.94 -5.73
C PRO A 179 -12.11 7.92 -5.16
N GLU A 180 -13.20 8.15 -5.86
CA GLU A 180 -14.32 9.04 -5.44
C GLU A 180 -14.97 8.57 -4.14
N LEU A 181 -14.90 7.28 -3.85
CA LEU A 181 -15.50 6.65 -2.67
C LEU A 181 -14.43 6.21 -1.64
N ALA A 182 -13.15 6.49 -1.89
CA ALA A 182 -12.03 5.92 -1.11
C ALA A 182 -12.20 6.09 0.41
N ILE A 183 -12.57 7.29 0.89
CA ILE A 183 -12.75 7.55 2.32
C ILE A 183 -13.90 6.71 2.91
N GLN A 184 -15.03 6.62 2.19
CA GLN A 184 -16.18 5.85 2.63
C GLN A 184 -15.91 4.34 2.59
N LEU A 185 -15.31 3.86 1.51
CA LEU A 185 -14.93 2.46 1.37
C LEU A 185 -13.92 2.02 2.44
N THR A 186 -13.03 2.93 2.84
CA THR A 186 -12.12 2.74 3.97
C THR A 186 -12.87 2.49 5.28
N ASP A 187 -13.96 3.22 5.54
CA ASP A 187 -14.76 2.98 6.74
C ASP A 187 -15.36 1.57 6.74
N TYR A 188 -15.94 1.16 5.63
CA TYR A 188 -16.50 -0.19 5.50
C TYR A 188 -15.43 -1.29 5.59
N GLN A 189 -14.25 -1.07 5.04
CA GLN A 189 -13.15 -2.04 5.20
C GLN A 189 -12.67 -2.13 6.65
N LEU A 190 -12.63 -1.01 7.38
CA LEU A 190 -12.35 -1.02 8.82
C LEU A 190 -13.42 -1.78 9.62
N GLU A 191 -14.68 -1.67 9.24
CA GLU A 191 -15.77 -2.46 9.84
C GLU A 191 -15.59 -3.96 9.57
N ILE A 192 -15.27 -4.35 8.33
CA ILE A 192 -14.98 -5.72 7.95
C ILE A 192 -13.78 -6.27 8.75
N ALA A 193 -12.71 -5.50 8.87
CA ALA A 193 -11.55 -5.91 9.65
C ALA A 193 -11.85 -6.02 11.13
N THR A 194 -12.64 -5.09 11.66
CA THR A 194 -13.12 -5.12 13.07
C THR A 194 -13.92 -6.38 13.34
N ALA A 195 -14.82 -6.75 12.42
CA ALA A 195 -15.58 -7.99 12.51
C ALA A 195 -14.67 -9.23 12.49
N ALA A 196 -13.63 -9.22 11.63
CA ALA A 196 -12.69 -10.33 11.49
C ALA A 196 -11.84 -10.58 12.76
N VAL A 197 -11.52 -9.52 13.54
CA VAL A 197 -10.75 -9.64 14.80
C VAL A 197 -11.63 -9.57 16.05
N GLY A 198 -12.90 -9.21 15.91
CA GLY A 198 -13.92 -9.22 16.96
C GLY A 198 -14.07 -7.91 17.74
N SER A 199 -13.19 -6.90 17.58
CA SER A 199 -13.38 -5.56 18.17
C SER A 199 -12.39 -4.54 17.60
N GLU A 200 -12.77 -3.25 17.62
CA GLU A 200 -11.88 -2.13 17.26
C GLU A 200 -10.63 -2.07 18.15
N LYS A 201 -10.75 -2.39 19.43
CA LYS A 201 -9.59 -2.41 20.33
C LYS A 201 -8.55 -3.40 19.86
N LYS A 202 -8.94 -4.62 19.52
CA LYS A 202 -8.02 -5.63 18.97
C LYS A 202 -7.42 -5.20 17.65
N LEU A 203 -8.21 -4.56 16.78
CA LEU A 203 -7.73 -4.06 15.50
C LEU A 203 -6.67 -2.96 15.68
N LYS A 204 -6.85 -2.06 16.65
CA LYS A 204 -5.85 -1.02 16.99
C LYS A 204 -4.57 -1.59 17.62
N GLU A 205 -4.70 -2.60 18.47
CA GLU A 205 -3.54 -3.28 19.08
C GLU A 205 -2.74 -4.09 18.06
N ARG A 206 -3.42 -4.65 17.06
CA ARG A 206 -2.83 -5.49 16.00
C ARG A 206 -3.49 -5.17 14.67
N PRO A 207 -3.03 -4.13 13.98
CA PRO A 207 -3.57 -3.75 12.67
C PRO A 207 -3.26 -4.84 11.63
N ILE A 208 -4.27 -5.62 11.30
CA ILE A 208 -4.19 -6.65 10.25
C ILE A 208 -4.36 -6.06 8.84
N ILE A 209 -4.47 -4.75 8.78
CA ILE A 209 -4.68 -3.96 7.57
C ILE A 209 -3.53 -2.99 7.40
N GLY A 210 -3.09 -2.82 6.16
CA GLY A 210 -2.26 -1.70 5.72
C GLY A 210 -2.85 -1.10 4.46
N GLY A 211 -2.76 0.21 4.31
CA GLY A 211 -3.14 0.88 3.07
C GLY A 211 -1.98 0.93 2.10
N VAL A 212 -2.27 0.83 0.81
CA VAL A 212 -1.31 1.07 -0.26
C VAL A 212 -1.90 2.05 -1.26
N PHE A 213 -1.10 2.98 -1.75
CA PHE A 213 -1.46 3.78 -2.91
C PHE A 213 -0.23 4.10 -3.75
N CYS A 214 -0.46 4.31 -5.04
CA CYS A 214 0.59 4.64 -5.98
C CYS A 214 0.66 6.14 -6.24
N THR A 215 1.87 6.64 -6.47
CA THR A 215 2.07 7.96 -7.02
C THR A 215 1.70 7.98 -8.50
N GLU A 216 1.27 9.12 -9.00
CA GLU A 216 0.95 9.29 -10.41
C GLU A 216 2.09 10.00 -11.14
N SER A 217 2.33 9.61 -12.38
CA SER A 217 3.35 10.23 -13.22
C SER A 217 2.72 11.26 -14.17
N PRO A 218 3.41 12.39 -14.43
CA PRO A 218 4.63 12.84 -13.76
C PRO A 218 4.32 13.70 -12.52
N LEU A 219 4.99 13.44 -11.40
CA LEU A 219 4.98 14.27 -10.19
C LEU A 219 3.57 14.64 -9.67
N GLN A 220 2.69 13.64 -9.52
CA GLN A 220 1.31 13.84 -9.08
C GLN A 220 0.89 12.89 -7.97
N LEU A 221 -0.07 13.34 -7.16
CA LEU A 221 -0.77 12.55 -6.15
C LEU A 221 -2.27 12.85 -6.20
N ASP A 222 -3.09 11.83 -6.01
CA ASP A 222 -4.51 12.03 -5.72
C ASP A 222 -4.71 12.29 -4.22
N GLY A 223 -5.19 13.48 -3.89
CA GLY A 223 -5.40 13.89 -2.51
C GLY A 223 -6.38 13.01 -1.74
N ARG A 224 -7.31 12.33 -2.42
CA ARG A 224 -8.27 11.41 -1.78
C ARG A 224 -7.56 10.19 -1.16
N PHE A 225 -6.55 9.65 -1.83
CA PHE A 225 -5.72 8.59 -1.28
C PHE A 225 -4.83 9.09 -0.13
N VAL A 226 -4.31 10.32 -0.23
CA VAL A 226 -3.57 10.93 0.88
C VAL A 226 -4.47 11.13 2.11
N GLU A 227 -5.70 11.59 1.94
CA GLU A 227 -6.69 11.70 3.03
C GLU A 227 -7.00 10.36 3.67
N THR A 228 -7.18 9.32 2.86
CA THR A 228 -7.37 7.93 3.32
C THR A 228 -6.18 7.47 4.16
N SER A 229 -4.95 7.69 3.67
CA SER A 229 -3.73 7.32 4.37
C SER A 229 -3.56 8.08 5.70
N LEU A 230 -3.89 9.36 5.74
CA LEU A 230 -3.89 10.15 6.97
C LEU A 230 -4.92 9.64 7.98
N LYS A 231 -6.07 9.20 7.52
CA LYS A 231 -7.10 8.59 8.37
C LYS A 231 -6.58 7.32 9.02
N LEU A 232 -5.95 6.44 8.24
CA LEU A 232 -5.35 5.20 8.72
C LEU A 232 -4.19 5.46 9.68
N ALA A 233 -3.31 6.39 9.34
CA ALA A 233 -2.18 6.76 10.18
C ALA A 233 -2.62 7.30 11.56
N LYS A 234 -3.72 8.07 11.64
CA LYS A 234 -4.32 8.52 12.91
C LYS A 234 -4.85 7.37 13.76
N LEU A 235 -5.18 6.25 13.15
CA LEU A 235 -5.59 5.02 13.85
C LEU A 235 -4.41 4.12 14.22
N GLY A 236 -3.19 4.50 13.84
CA GLY A 236 -1.97 3.73 14.06
C GLY A 236 -1.70 2.64 13.02
N PHE A 237 -2.36 2.70 11.86
CA PHE A 237 -2.17 1.75 10.78
C PHE A 237 -1.08 2.22 9.81
N GLY A 238 -0.32 1.28 9.26
CA GLY A 238 0.67 1.55 8.24
C GLY A 238 0.04 1.88 6.88
N CYS A 239 0.75 2.70 6.10
CA CYS A 239 0.42 2.95 4.71
C CYS A 239 1.69 2.89 3.90
N ASP A 240 1.64 2.16 2.80
CA ASP A 240 2.72 2.09 1.82
C ASP A 240 2.44 3.08 0.69
N VAL A 241 3.49 3.77 0.27
CA VAL A 241 3.44 4.64 -0.91
C VAL A 241 4.37 4.06 -1.96
N GLU A 242 3.80 3.64 -3.06
CA GLU A 242 4.53 2.97 -4.12
C GLU A 242 4.68 3.86 -5.36
N SER A 243 5.82 3.70 -6.03
CA SER A 243 6.05 4.31 -7.32
C SER A 243 6.06 3.21 -8.38
N MET A 244 5.17 3.30 -9.37
CA MET A 244 5.05 2.32 -10.46
C MET A 244 5.38 2.96 -11.82
N PRO A 245 6.66 3.26 -12.09
CA PRO A 245 7.06 3.78 -13.38
C PRO A 245 7.03 2.65 -14.43
N LEU A 246 6.25 2.83 -15.49
CA LEU A 246 6.21 1.91 -16.63
C LEU A 246 7.10 2.43 -17.75
N ALA A 247 8.09 1.63 -18.16
CA ALA A 247 8.98 1.96 -19.25
C ALA A 247 8.20 2.23 -20.56
N GLY A 248 8.47 3.35 -21.21
CA GLY A 248 7.78 3.78 -22.42
C GLY A 248 6.35 4.30 -22.24
N ALA A 249 5.85 4.37 -21.00
CA ALA A 249 4.53 4.93 -20.70
C ALA A 249 4.62 6.06 -19.66
N THR A 250 5.02 5.76 -18.43
CA THR A 250 5.14 6.74 -17.32
C THR A 250 6.58 7.06 -16.95
N ALA A 251 7.54 6.29 -17.49
CA ALA A 251 8.98 6.55 -17.43
C ALA A 251 9.57 6.48 -18.85
N LEU A 252 10.44 7.43 -19.18
CA LEU A 252 11.16 7.50 -20.45
C LEU A 252 12.51 6.78 -20.33
#